data_ea3d80bacabbd419ecb4af7c313721d7
#
_entry.id   ea3d80bacabbd419ecb4af7c313721d7
#
_cell.length_a   1.000
_cell.length_b   1.000
_cell.length_c   1.000
_cell.angle_alpha   90.00
_cell.angle_beta   90.00
_cell.angle_gamma   90.00
#
_symmetry.space_group_name_H-M   'P 1'
#
loop_
_entity.id
_entity.type
_entity.pdbx_description
1 polymer ?
#
loop_
_entity_poly.entity_id
_entity_poly.type
_entity_poly.pdbx_seq_one_letter_code
_entity_poly.pdbx_strand_id
1 'polypeptide(L)'
;MSMPAIAKAEIVDISTPKTSLILDAEKGGGLRLLHYGNRMESTDIATLKDAGAINRNAYPVYGILPQGEAAMSVTHADGNMTTDVEVTGINTTTAPDGAKVTTIAMRDKVYPFDLNVNYRTYPGEDVIETWVDVTNNEKGTVRLNRFMSGYLPVRYGDVWLSQLYGSWANEGKLSQTPLNHGVRMIKNKDGVRNSHTSHAEIMLSLDGKPQENTGRTIGAALEYSGNYKLFIDTDDSDYHHFFAGINEENSAYNLKKGESFVTPPLALTYSEEGLSGVSRNFHRWGRNHRLHNGDKERSILLNSWEGVYFDIDEAGMANMMKDIADMGGELFVMDDGWFGAKYPRDNDSTSLGDWVVDTD
;
A
#
# COMPACT_ATOMS: atom_id res chain seq x y z
N MET A 1 41.60 -10.87 25.62
CA MET A 1 40.71 -10.68 24.47
C MET A 1 39.29 -11.02 24.96
N SER A 2 38.47 -10.02 25.20
CA SER A 2 37.04 -10.25 25.53
C SER A 2 36.34 -10.67 24.23
N MET A 3 35.71 -11.83 24.22
CA MET A 3 34.81 -12.19 23.15
C MET A 3 33.75 -11.09 23.03
N PRO A 4 33.41 -10.61 21.81
CA PRO A 4 32.30 -9.70 21.65
C PRO A 4 31.06 -10.41 22.19
N ALA A 5 30.28 -9.73 23.02
CA ALA A 5 29.01 -10.22 23.49
C ALA A 5 28.16 -10.55 22.24
N ILE A 6 27.70 -11.79 22.11
CA ILE A 6 26.75 -12.18 21.06
C ILE A 6 25.53 -11.30 21.28
N ALA A 7 25.28 -10.40 20.34
CA ALA A 7 24.10 -9.53 20.40
C ALA A 7 22.88 -10.44 20.38
N LYS A 8 22.00 -10.24 21.38
CA LYS A 8 20.82 -11.07 21.56
C LYS A 8 19.79 -10.62 20.54
N ALA A 9 19.36 -11.54 19.67
CA ALA A 9 18.29 -11.29 18.73
C ALA A 9 17.05 -10.72 19.43
N GLU A 10 16.51 -9.66 18.90
CA GLU A 10 15.26 -9.07 19.38
C GLU A 10 14.13 -9.45 18.42
N ILE A 11 13.26 -10.36 18.86
CA ILE A 11 12.08 -10.77 18.12
C ILE A 11 11.01 -9.71 18.29
N VAL A 12 10.51 -9.21 17.16
CA VAL A 12 9.41 -8.25 17.09
C VAL A 12 8.16 -8.96 16.56
N ASP A 13 7.14 -9.07 17.42
CA ASP A 13 5.84 -9.65 17.08
C ASP A 13 4.85 -8.52 16.72
N ILE A 14 4.54 -8.41 15.44
CA ILE A 14 3.54 -7.48 14.90
C ILE A 14 2.34 -8.32 14.46
N SER A 15 1.45 -8.60 15.40
CA SER A 15 0.36 -9.53 15.17
C SER A 15 -1.01 -8.86 15.24
N THR A 16 -1.93 -9.42 14.49
CA THR A 16 -3.36 -9.14 14.45
C THR A 16 -4.13 -10.33 15.08
N PRO A 17 -5.46 -10.33 15.15
CA PRO A 17 -6.20 -11.47 15.68
C PRO A 17 -5.90 -12.82 15.00
N LYS A 18 -5.72 -12.83 13.66
CA LYS A 18 -5.53 -14.07 12.89
C LYS A 18 -4.18 -14.16 12.18
N THR A 19 -3.38 -13.10 12.17
CA THR A 19 -2.13 -13.03 11.41
C THR A 19 -0.96 -12.66 12.30
N SER A 20 0.22 -13.23 12.04
CA SER A 20 1.49 -12.80 12.63
C SER A 20 2.45 -12.35 11.54
N LEU A 21 3.09 -11.19 11.78
CA LEU A 21 4.29 -10.75 11.09
C LEU A 21 5.41 -10.71 12.12
N ILE A 22 6.39 -11.61 11.98
CA ILE A 22 7.46 -11.80 12.94
C ILE A 22 8.78 -11.36 12.32
N LEU A 23 9.47 -10.46 13.02
CA LEU A 23 10.74 -9.93 12.58
C LEU A 23 11.85 -10.29 13.57
N ASP A 24 13.05 -10.40 13.07
CA ASP A 24 14.28 -10.37 13.85
C ASP A 24 14.97 -9.03 13.60
N ALA A 25 15.02 -8.22 14.64
CA ALA A 25 15.59 -6.87 14.63
C ALA A 25 16.80 -6.81 15.57
N GLU A 26 17.84 -7.54 15.23
CA GLU A 26 19.07 -7.58 16.01
C GLU A 26 19.77 -6.19 15.98
N LYS A 27 19.96 -5.58 17.13
CA LYS A 27 20.66 -4.28 17.24
C LYS A 27 22.08 -4.38 16.71
N GLY A 28 22.45 -3.49 15.79
CA GLY A 28 23.71 -3.54 15.07
C GLY A 28 23.72 -4.54 13.91
N GLY A 29 22.62 -5.24 13.69
CA GLY A 29 22.38 -6.17 12.57
C GLY A 29 21.33 -5.66 11.59
N GLY A 30 20.99 -6.49 10.60
CA GLY A 30 19.95 -6.20 9.63
C GLY A 30 18.55 -6.57 10.16
N LEU A 31 17.53 -5.96 9.59
CA LEU A 31 16.14 -6.33 9.83
C LEU A 31 15.75 -7.52 8.95
N ARG A 32 15.25 -8.61 9.54
CA ARG A 32 14.90 -9.85 8.84
C ARG A 32 13.44 -10.22 9.07
N LEU A 33 12.76 -10.71 8.03
CA LEU A 33 11.44 -11.32 8.13
C LEU A 33 11.60 -12.80 8.46
N LEU A 34 10.96 -13.26 9.52
CA LEU A 34 10.92 -14.65 9.94
C LEU A 34 9.62 -15.34 9.56
N HIS A 35 8.49 -14.62 9.64
CA HIS A 35 7.18 -15.16 9.33
C HIS A 35 6.20 -14.06 8.91
N TYR A 36 5.35 -14.36 7.95
CA TYR A 36 4.11 -13.64 7.65
C TYR A 36 3.05 -14.65 7.21
N GLY A 37 1.96 -14.73 7.96
CA GLY A 37 0.91 -15.73 7.73
C GLY A 37 0.02 -15.91 8.96
N ASN A 38 -0.47 -17.11 9.17
CA ASN A 38 -1.31 -17.46 10.33
C ASN A 38 -0.73 -16.98 11.65
N ARG A 39 -1.61 -16.62 12.56
CA ARG A 39 -1.26 -16.28 13.94
C ARG A 39 -0.45 -17.40 14.58
N MET A 40 0.70 -17.04 15.13
CA MET A 40 1.61 -17.94 15.84
C MET A 40 1.49 -17.76 17.36
N GLU A 41 1.64 -18.86 18.07
CA GLU A 41 1.78 -18.83 19.53
C GLU A 41 3.20 -18.40 19.94
N SER A 42 3.33 -17.82 21.12
CA SER A 42 4.62 -17.31 21.60
C SER A 42 5.72 -18.37 21.72
N THR A 43 5.34 -19.62 21.99
CA THR A 43 6.25 -20.78 22.05
C THR A 43 6.83 -21.09 20.67
N ASP A 44 6.03 -20.99 19.62
CA ASP A 44 6.45 -21.29 18.25
C ASP A 44 7.33 -20.16 17.70
N ILE A 45 6.99 -18.90 18.03
CA ILE A 45 7.80 -17.74 17.67
C ILE A 45 9.24 -17.86 18.21
N ALA A 46 9.40 -18.37 19.44
CA ALA A 46 10.71 -18.55 20.03
C ALA A 46 11.62 -19.53 19.27
N THR A 47 11.03 -20.46 18.52
CA THR A 47 11.76 -21.48 17.76
C THR A 47 12.03 -21.10 16.30
N LEU A 48 11.43 -20.03 15.79
CA LEU A 48 11.52 -19.62 14.39
C LEU A 48 12.96 -19.41 13.88
N LYS A 49 13.83 -18.87 14.71
CA LYS A 49 15.23 -18.66 14.35
C LYS A 49 15.97 -19.95 14.00
N ASP A 50 15.66 -21.02 14.72
CA ASP A 50 16.32 -22.31 14.60
C ASP A 50 15.66 -23.23 13.56
N ALA A 51 14.40 -22.95 13.20
CA ALA A 51 13.59 -23.78 12.33
C ALA A 51 13.80 -23.56 10.83
N GLY A 52 14.73 -22.70 10.41
CA GLY A 52 14.94 -22.40 8.99
C GLY A 52 13.79 -21.60 8.35
N ALA A 53 13.07 -20.83 9.16
CA ALA A 53 12.05 -19.90 8.71
C ALA A 53 12.56 -18.95 7.62
N ILE A 54 11.68 -18.19 6.98
CA ILE A 54 12.04 -17.17 5.99
C ILE A 54 13.05 -16.22 6.64
N ASN A 55 14.31 -16.37 6.32
CA ASN A 55 15.38 -15.54 6.86
C ASN A 55 15.87 -14.58 5.78
N ARG A 56 14.98 -13.68 5.36
CA ARG A 56 15.25 -12.69 4.32
C ARG A 56 15.19 -11.29 4.91
N ASN A 57 15.93 -10.36 4.30
CA ASN A 57 15.84 -8.95 4.65
C ASN A 57 14.38 -8.50 4.57
N ALA A 58 13.88 -7.82 5.59
CA ALA A 58 12.51 -7.33 5.62
C ALA A 58 12.31 -6.01 4.88
N TYR A 59 13.40 -5.29 4.56
CA TYR A 59 13.40 -4.10 3.71
C TYR A 59 14.76 -3.95 3.03
N PRO A 60 14.95 -4.55 1.84
CA PRO A 60 16.24 -4.55 1.17
C PRO A 60 16.60 -3.16 0.64
N VAL A 61 17.78 -2.68 0.98
CA VAL A 61 18.36 -1.45 0.45
C VAL A 61 19.47 -1.79 -0.55
N TYR A 62 19.69 -0.93 -1.55
CA TYR A 62 20.75 -1.11 -2.53
C TYR A 62 22.12 -0.84 -1.89
N GLY A 63 23.03 -1.81 -2.01
CA GLY A 63 24.39 -1.64 -1.51
C GLY A 63 25.16 -2.94 -1.32
N ILE A 64 25.22 -3.43 -0.10
CA ILE A 64 26.13 -4.54 0.28
C ILE A 64 25.60 -5.92 -0.07
N LEU A 65 24.31 -6.13 0.02
CA LEU A 65 23.73 -7.42 -0.30
C LEU A 65 23.41 -7.50 -1.79
N PRO A 66 23.84 -8.59 -2.41
CA PRO A 66 23.71 -8.77 -3.83
C PRO A 66 22.30 -9.20 -4.20
N GLN A 67 22.01 -9.02 -5.44
CA GLN A 67 21.17 -9.89 -6.23
C GLN A 67 19.70 -9.78 -5.90
N GLY A 68 19.05 -9.03 -6.70
CA GLY A 68 17.64 -8.78 -6.69
C GLY A 68 17.35 -7.29 -6.61
N GLU A 69 16.09 -7.02 -6.69
CA GLU A 69 15.56 -5.67 -6.63
C GLU A 69 15.64 -5.13 -5.19
N ALA A 70 15.95 -3.86 -5.06
CA ALA A 70 15.97 -3.17 -3.77
C ALA A 70 14.66 -2.42 -3.55
N ALA A 71 14.16 -2.39 -2.31
CA ALA A 71 13.04 -1.54 -1.92
C ALA A 71 13.45 -0.07 -1.85
N MET A 72 14.71 0.20 -1.50
CA MET A 72 15.26 1.55 -1.48
C MET A 72 16.61 1.61 -2.21
N SER A 73 16.80 2.68 -2.97
CA SER A 73 18.07 3.06 -3.57
C SER A 73 18.25 4.57 -3.45
N VAL A 74 19.40 4.99 -2.95
CA VAL A 74 19.75 6.40 -2.79
C VAL A 74 21.08 6.71 -3.46
N THR A 75 21.27 7.97 -3.80
CA THR A 75 22.61 8.52 -4.11
C THR A 75 22.98 9.45 -2.98
N HIS A 76 23.98 9.08 -2.21
CA HIS A 76 24.51 9.88 -1.09
C HIS A 76 25.13 11.19 -1.57
N ALA A 77 25.38 12.12 -0.65
CA ALA A 77 25.85 13.47 -0.99
C ALA A 77 27.20 13.51 -1.69
N ASP A 78 28.02 12.47 -1.57
CA ASP A 78 29.31 12.30 -2.25
C ASP A 78 29.21 11.56 -3.61
N GLY A 79 27.99 11.14 -4.00
CA GLY A 79 27.71 10.41 -5.24
C GLY A 79 27.78 8.89 -5.10
N ASN A 80 28.11 8.34 -3.93
CA ASN A 80 28.06 6.90 -3.67
C ASN A 80 26.59 6.41 -3.61
N MET A 81 26.35 5.19 -4.06
CA MET A 81 25.02 4.57 -4.04
C MET A 81 24.91 3.41 -3.04
N THR A 82 26.00 3.04 -2.38
CA THR A 82 25.98 1.93 -1.42
C THR A 82 25.36 2.39 -0.10
N THR A 83 24.32 1.70 0.32
CA THR A 83 23.65 1.91 1.61
C THR A 83 23.75 0.61 2.43
N ASP A 84 24.24 0.68 3.66
CA ASP A 84 24.35 -0.45 4.61
C ASP A 84 23.74 -0.06 5.95
N VAL A 85 22.47 -0.40 6.13
CA VAL A 85 21.74 -0.02 7.33
C VAL A 85 21.79 -1.10 8.40
N GLU A 86 21.86 -0.67 9.65
CA GLU A 86 21.75 -1.51 10.84
C GLU A 86 20.62 -1.04 11.74
N VAL A 87 20.00 -1.95 12.47
CA VAL A 87 18.96 -1.64 13.47
C VAL A 87 19.61 -0.90 14.64
N THR A 88 19.07 0.27 14.99
CA THR A 88 19.51 1.09 16.11
C THR A 88 18.55 1.06 17.30
N GLY A 89 17.27 0.75 17.06
CA GLY A 89 16.28 0.66 18.12
C GLY A 89 14.89 0.25 17.62
N ILE A 90 14.04 -0.11 18.59
CA ILE A 90 12.64 -0.45 18.36
C ILE A 90 11.80 0.37 19.33
N ASN A 91 10.71 0.93 18.84
CA ASN A 91 9.75 1.66 19.65
C ASN A 91 8.33 1.28 19.27
N THR A 92 7.47 1.05 20.25
CA THR A 92 6.03 0.81 20.01
C THR A 92 5.21 1.85 20.77
N THR A 93 4.32 2.51 20.05
CA THR A 93 3.37 3.48 20.60
C THR A 93 1.94 2.99 20.36
N THR A 94 1.03 3.42 21.23
CA THR A 94 -0.40 3.14 21.07
C THR A 94 -1.14 4.46 20.90
N ALA A 95 -1.87 4.59 19.80
CA ALA A 95 -2.71 5.75 19.50
C ALA A 95 -4.02 5.73 20.32
N PRO A 96 -4.75 6.86 20.45
CA PRO A 96 -6.00 6.93 21.20
C PRO A 96 -7.10 5.97 20.73
N ASP A 97 -7.11 5.59 19.47
CA ASP A 97 -8.02 4.61 18.86
C ASP A 97 -7.60 3.16 19.14
N GLY A 98 -6.52 2.95 19.89
CA GLY A 98 -5.97 1.64 20.22
C GLY A 98 -5.05 1.07 19.13
N ALA A 99 -4.87 1.74 18.01
CA ALA A 99 -3.90 1.33 16.98
C ALA A 99 -2.48 1.34 17.55
N LYS A 100 -1.71 0.29 17.25
CA LYS A 100 -0.31 0.19 17.67
C LYS A 100 0.60 0.48 16.50
N VAL A 101 1.57 1.35 16.69
CA VAL A 101 2.62 1.64 15.72
C VAL A 101 3.95 1.16 16.27
N THR A 102 4.55 0.18 15.61
CA THR A 102 5.90 -0.30 15.88
C THR A 102 6.86 0.27 14.85
N THR A 103 7.81 1.06 15.31
CA THR A 103 8.88 1.67 14.50
C THR A 103 10.18 0.94 14.76
N ILE A 104 10.81 0.46 13.71
CA ILE A 104 12.15 -0.12 13.74
C ILE A 104 13.10 0.92 13.14
N ALA A 105 13.86 1.56 14.01
CA ALA A 105 14.82 2.57 13.64
C ALA A 105 16.10 1.91 13.13
N MET A 106 16.57 2.38 11.98
CA MET A 106 17.78 1.92 11.31
C MET A 106 18.61 3.13 10.91
N ARG A 107 19.92 2.92 10.80
CA ARG A 107 20.88 3.95 10.34
C ARG A 107 21.90 3.33 9.43
N ASP A 108 22.32 4.06 8.43
CA ASP A 108 23.48 3.67 7.62
C ASP A 108 24.76 3.70 8.46
N LYS A 109 25.62 2.68 8.30
CA LYS A 109 26.85 2.52 9.10
C LYS A 109 27.92 3.55 8.78
N VAL A 110 27.87 4.16 7.60
CA VAL A 110 28.87 5.10 7.08
C VAL A 110 28.30 6.52 7.01
N TYR A 111 27.08 6.63 6.49
CA TYR A 111 26.43 7.93 6.26
C TYR A 111 25.48 8.28 7.39
N PRO A 112 25.36 9.55 7.80
CA PRO A 112 24.31 9.98 8.72
C PRO A 112 22.97 10.05 7.98
N PHE A 113 22.48 8.89 7.57
CA PHE A 113 21.20 8.67 6.88
C PHE A 113 20.36 7.70 7.71
N ASP A 114 19.19 8.17 8.13
CA ASP A 114 18.29 7.41 8.99
C ASP A 114 17.11 6.85 8.16
N LEU A 115 16.73 5.60 8.46
CA LEU A 115 15.64 4.87 7.85
C LEU A 115 14.80 4.23 8.95
N ASN A 116 13.50 4.53 8.99
CA ASN A 116 12.57 3.88 9.90
C ASN A 116 11.60 3.02 9.10
N VAL A 117 11.45 1.75 9.47
CA VAL A 117 10.41 0.87 8.95
C VAL A 117 9.29 0.81 9.98
N ASN A 118 8.09 1.20 9.60
CA ASN A 118 6.96 1.34 10.49
C ASN A 118 5.89 0.30 10.16
N TYR A 119 5.24 -0.22 11.20
CA TYR A 119 4.11 -1.13 11.10
C TYR A 119 3.00 -0.66 12.02
N ARG A 120 1.76 -0.62 11.49
CA ARG A 120 0.57 -0.29 12.28
C ARG A 120 -0.42 -1.44 12.26
N THR A 121 -0.95 -1.76 13.43
CA THR A 121 -2.05 -2.72 13.60
C THR A 121 -3.22 -2.06 14.32
N TYR A 122 -4.42 -2.55 14.05
CA TYR A 122 -5.66 -2.03 14.63
C TYR A 122 -6.33 -3.10 15.49
N PRO A 123 -6.95 -2.72 16.63
CA PRO A 123 -7.72 -3.65 17.43
C PRO A 123 -8.84 -4.31 16.61
N GLY A 124 -8.88 -5.64 16.63
CA GLY A 124 -9.94 -6.41 15.97
C GLY A 124 -9.83 -6.57 14.46
N GLU A 125 -8.85 -5.95 13.80
CA GLU A 125 -8.66 -6.03 12.35
C GLU A 125 -7.45 -6.89 11.97
N ASP A 126 -7.59 -7.65 10.87
CA ASP A 126 -6.52 -8.46 10.30
C ASP A 126 -5.81 -7.73 9.14
N VAL A 127 -5.45 -6.48 9.38
CA VAL A 127 -4.68 -5.64 8.46
C VAL A 127 -3.47 -5.08 9.17
N ILE A 128 -2.33 -5.13 8.51
CA ILE A 128 -1.06 -4.52 8.93
C ILE A 128 -0.69 -3.48 7.88
N GLU A 129 -0.57 -2.23 8.27
CA GLU A 129 0.02 -1.20 7.40
C GLU A 129 1.51 -1.14 7.61
N THR A 130 2.26 -0.91 6.54
CA THR A 130 3.69 -0.63 6.58
C THR A 130 4.02 0.59 5.73
N TRP A 131 4.95 1.40 6.21
CA TRP A 131 5.53 2.53 5.48
C TRP A 131 6.93 2.79 5.98
N VAL A 132 7.66 3.59 5.22
CA VAL A 132 9.03 3.95 5.54
C VAL A 132 9.15 5.45 5.60
N ASP A 133 9.90 5.94 6.57
CA ASP A 133 10.38 7.31 6.59
C ASP A 133 11.92 7.34 6.60
N VAL A 134 12.46 8.31 5.88
CA VAL A 134 13.91 8.52 5.78
C VAL A 134 14.26 9.94 6.12
N THR A 135 15.43 10.15 6.72
CA THR A 135 15.94 11.48 7.06
C THR A 135 17.38 11.61 6.62
N ASN A 136 17.66 12.64 5.82
CA ASN A 136 19.01 12.98 5.44
C ASN A 136 19.69 13.88 6.47
N ASN A 137 20.69 13.38 7.17
CA ASN A 137 21.54 14.14 8.10
C ASN A 137 22.95 14.41 7.54
N GLU A 138 23.21 14.04 6.27
CA GLU A 138 24.48 14.33 5.60
C GLU A 138 24.67 15.84 5.37
N LYS A 139 25.90 16.23 5.09
CA LYS A 139 26.22 17.65 4.85
C LYS A 139 25.69 18.20 3.52
N GLY A 140 25.38 17.30 2.57
CA GLY A 140 24.88 17.64 1.24
C GLY A 140 23.49 17.08 0.96
N THR A 141 23.07 17.17 -0.29
CA THR A 141 21.78 16.66 -0.76
C THR A 141 21.89 15.16 -1.08
N VAL A 142 20.97 14.37 -0.56
CA VAL A 142 20.78 12.97 -0.92
C VAL A 142 19.65 12.87 -1.93
N ARG A 143 19.81 12.04 -2.95
CA ARG A 143 18.78 11.76 -3.93
C ARG A 143 18.17 10.38 -3.67
N LEU A 144 16.87 10.33 -3.48
CA LEU A 144 16.10 9.09 -3.46
C LEU A 144 15.82 8.65 -4.91
N ASN A 145 16.39 7.52 -5.32
CA ASN A 145 16.19 6.96 -6.67
C ASN A 145 15.03 5.96 -6.68
N ARG A 146 14.87 5.20 -5.59
CA ARG A 146 13.76 4.27 -5.33
C ARG A 146 13.41 4.31 -3.83
N PHE A 147 12.12 4.24 -3.51
CA PHE A 147 11.63 4.35 -2.12
C PHE A 147 10.26 3.67 -2.01
N MET A 148 10.27 2.33 -2.00
CA MET A 148 9.05 1.53 -1.86
C MET A 148 8.48 1.66 -0.46
N SER A 149 7.16 1.63 -0.34
CA SER A 149 6.45 1.65 0.95
C SER A 149 6.61 0.36 1.73
N GLY A 150 6.71 -0.76 1.01
CA GLY A 150 6.89 -2.06 1.63
C GLY A 150 7.48 -3.09 0.67
N TYR A 151 7.95 -4.15 1.29
CA TYR A 151 8.50 -5.33 0.65
C TYR A 151 8.03 -6.57 1.40
N LEU A 152 7.69 -7.63 0.66
CA LEU A 152 7.30 -8.90 1.24
C LEU A 152 7.87 -10.07 0.39
N PRO A 153 8.82 -10.85 0.90
CA PRO A 153 9.26 -12.08 0.25
C PRO A 153 8.25 -13.19 0.53
N VAL A 154 7.83 -13.89 -0.52
CA VAL A 154 6.89 -15.00 -0.45
C VAL A 154 7.55 -16.22 -1.08
N ARG A 155 7.54 -17.37 -0.40
CA ARG A 155 8.08 -18.63 -0.91
C ARG A 155 7.03 -19.73 -0.89
N TYR A 156 6.40 -19.93 -2.06
CA TYR A 156 5.43 -20.99 -2.29
C TYR A 156 5.54 -21.45 -3.75
N GLY A 157 5.26 -22.71 -4.03
CA GLY A 157 5.55 -23.28 -5.35
C GLY A 157 4.60 -22.91 -6.47
N ASP A 158 3.35 -22.55 -6.19
CA ASP A 158 2.35 -22.21 -7.22
C ASP A 158 1.56 -20.98 -6.81
N VAL A 159 2.20 -19.82 -6.93
CA VAL A 159 1.60 -18.52 -6.57
C VAL A 159 0.90 -17.89 -7.76
N TRP A 160 -0.33 -17.44 -7.56
CA TRP A 160 -1.11 -16.74 -8.56
C TRP A 160 -1.38 -15.29 -8.14
N LEU A 161 -1.24 -14.40 -9.11
CA LEU A 161 -1.57 -12.98 -8.98
C LEU A 161 -2.98 -12.72 -9.48
N SER A 162 -3.82 -12.12 -8.62
CA SER A 162 -5.08 -11.49 -9.00
C SER A 162 -4.93 -9.98 -8.97
N GLN A 163 -5.31 -9.30 -10.07
CA GLN A 163 -5.26 -7.84 -10.21
C GLN A 163 -6.48 -7.33 -10.97
N LEU A 164 -6.86 -6.09 -10.73
CA LEU A 164 -7.88 -5.40 -11.50
C LEU A 164 -7.25 -4.52 -12.58
N TYR A 165 -7.88 -4.49 -13.76
CA TYR A 165 -7.48 -3.65 -14.88
C TYR A 165 -8.71 -3.17 -15.65
N GLY A 166 -8.54 -2.28 -16.61
CA GLY A 166 -9.63 -1.82 -17.45
C GLY A 166 -9.30 -0.59 -18.28
N SER A 167 -10.35 0.13 -18.57
CA SER A 167 -10.32 1.41 -19.27
C SER A 167 -11.58 2.19 -18.92
N TRP A 168 -11.72 3.43 -19.39
CA TRP A 168 -12.94 4.20 -19.20
C TRP A 168 -14.18 3.42 -19.69
N ALA A 169 -15.24 3.43 -18.89
CA ALA A 169 -16.49 2.67 -19.08
C ALA A 169 -16.30 1.13 -19.20
N ASN A 170 -15.17 0.61 -18.70
CA ASN A 170 -14.80 -0.80 -18.79
C ASN A 170 -13.78 -1.17 -17.68
N GLU A 171 -13.96 -0.55 -16.52
CA GLU A 171 -13.10 -0.68 -15.33
C GLU A 171 -13.34 -2.01 -14.60
N GLY A 172 -12.46 -2.31 -13.67
CA GLY A 172 -12.63 -3.37 -12.69
C GLY A 172 -12.61 -4.80 -13.23
N LYS A 173 -11.97 -5.05 -14.36
CA LYS A 173 -11.82 -6.42 -14.90
C LYS A 173 -10.79 -7.19 -14.10
N LEU A 174 -11.15 -8.40 -13.69
CA LEU A 174 -10.26 -9.30 -12.96
C LEU A 174 -9.33 -10.05 -13.93
N SER A 175 -8.03 -9.96 -13.67
CA SER A 175 -6.99 -10.79 -14.28
C SER A 175 -6.38 -11.71 -13.24
N GLN A 176 -6.25 -12.99 -13.57
CA GLN A 176 -5.63 -14.00 -12.70
C GLN A 176 -4.58 -14.76 -13.49
N THR A 177 -3.33 -14.70 -13.07
CA THR A 177 -2.20 -15.30 -13.76
C THR A 177 -1.24 -15.98 -12.79
N PRO A 178 -0.66 -17.15 -13.13
CA PRO A 178 0.40 -17.73 -12.33
C PRO A 178 1.64 -16.83 -12.37
N LEU A 179 2.37 -16.77 -11.28
CA LEU A 179 3.69 -16.15 -11.23
C LEU A 179 4.73 -17.13 -11.75
N ASN A 180 5.50 -16.68 -12.73
CA ASN A 180 6.61 -17.41 -13.30
C ASN A 180 7.90 -16.62 -13.08
N HIS A 181 9.04 -17.25 -13.31
CA HIS A 181 10.35 -16.61 -13.25
C HIS A 181 10.39 -15.28 -14.02
N GLY A 182 10.99 -14.26 -13.44
CA GLY A 182 11.08 -12.89 -13.95
C GLY A 182 10.14 -11.91 -13.27
N VAL A 183 9.97 -10.73 -13.85
CA VAL A 183 9.27 -9.61 -13.22
C VAL A 183 7.85 -9.44 -13.77
N ARG A 184 6.86 -9.47 -12.88
CA ARG A 184 5.50 -9.03 -13.14
C ARG A 184 5.28 -7.65 -12.52
N MET A 185 4.86 -6.67 -13.33
CA MET A 185 4.72 -5.28 -12.89
C MET A 185 3.33 -4.72 -13.19
N ILE A 186 2.78 -3.99 -12.21
CA ILE A 186 1.58 -3.17 -12.31
C ILE A 186 1.99 -1.75 -11.98
N LYS A 187 1.76 -0.81 -12.86
CA LYS A 187 2.16 0.58 -12.64
C LYS A 187 1.20 1.57 -13.27
N ASN A 188 1.12 2.73 -12.65
CA ASN A 188 0.46 3.90 -13.19
C ASN A 188 1.46 5.03 -13.43
N LYS A 189 1.26 5.80 -14.50
CA LYS A 189 1.99 7.02 -14.87
C LYS A 189 1.07 8.19 -15.21
N ASP A 190 -0.23 8.02 -15.02
CA ASP A 190 -1.26 8.95 -15.45
C ASP A 190 -1.67 9.94 -14.34
N GLY A 191 -0.84 10.04 -13.30
CA GLY A 191 -1.07 10.90 -12.15
C GLY A 191 -2.34 10.49 -11.40
N VAL A 192 -3.27 11.42 -11.24
CA VAL A 192 -4.52 11.20 -10.51
C VAL A 192 -5.51 10.26 -11.22
N ARG A 193 -5.32 9.97 -12.49
CA ARG A 193 -6.09 8.97 -13.25
C ARG A 193 -5.52 7.58 -13.03
N ASN A 194 -5.47 7.14 -11.81
CA ASN A 194 -4.70 5.95 -11.44
C ASN A 194 -5.49 4.65 -11.31
N SER A 195 -6.82 4.69 -11.49
CA SER A 195 -7.67 3.51 -11.30
C SER A 195 -8.36 2.98 -12.56
N HIS A 196 -8.31 3.68 -13.68
CA HIS A 196 -8.97 3.23 -14.91
C HIS A 196 -8.26 2.04 -15.57
N THR A 197 -6.93 2.12 -15.70
CA THR A 197 -6.13 1.10 -16.39
C THR A 197 -5.65 -0.01 -15.49
N SER A 198 -5.41 0.29 -14.23
CA SER A 198 -4.99 -0.67 -13.20
C SER A 198 -5.33 -0.12 -11.81
N HIS A 199 -5.29 -0.99 -10.81
CA HIS A 199 -5.52 -0.62 -9.42
C HIS A 199 -4.25 -0.80 -8.60
N ALA A 200 -4.07 0.03 -7.56
CA ALA A 200 -2.93 -0.04 -6.65
C ALA A 200 -3.08 -1.16 -5.60
N GLU A 201 -3.72 -2.25 -5.98
CA GLU A 201 -4.03 -3.40 -5.13
C GLU A 201 -3.86 -4.72 -5.86
N ILE A 202 -3.50 -5.75 -5.12
CA ILE A 202 -3.35 -7.12 -5.62
C ILE A 202 -3.77 -8.14 -4.58
N MET A 203 -4.00 -9.38 -5.03
CA MET A 203 -4.06 -10.56 -4.18
C MET A 203 -3.11 -11.64 -4.71
N LEU A 204 -2.36 -12.27 -3.81
CA LEU A 204 -1.48 -13.40 -4.09
C LEU A 204 -2.09 -14.66 -3.48
N SER A 205 -2.57 -15.57 -4.31
CA SER A 205 -3.04 -16.89 -3.87
C SER A 205 -1.86 -17.84 -3.82
N LEU A 206 -1.61 -18.47 -2.67
CA LEU A 206 -0.38 -19.20 -2.35
C LEU A 206 -0.49 -20.71 -2.61
N ASP A 207 -1.69 -21.22 -2.88
CA ASP A 207 -2.00 -22.63 -3.01
C ASP A 207 -2.49 -22.99 -4.42
N GLY A 208 -1.99 -22.29 -5.43
CA GLY A 208 -2.39 -22.48 -6.82
C GLY A 208 -3.49 -21.50 -7.26
N LYS A 209 -4.28 -21.91 -8.25
CA LYS A 209 -5.31 -21.06 -8.87
C LYS A 209 -6.27 -20.47 -7.82
N PRO A 210 -6.50 -19.14 -7.84
CA PRO A 210 -7.35 -18.45 -6.87
C PRO A 210 -8.72 -19.09 -6.69
N GLN A 211 -9.14 -19.25 -5.44
CA GLN A 211 -10.46 -19.71 -5.06
C GLN A 211 -11.16 -18.62 -4.24
N GLU A 212 -12.49 -18.56 -4.36
CA GLU A 212 -13.30 -17.53 -3.71
C GLU A 212 -13.26 -17.65 -2.17
N ASN A 213 -13.46 -18.85 -1.63
CA ASN A 213 -13.70 -19.05 -0.20
C ASN A 213 -12.68 -19.99 0.48
N THR A 214 -11.62 -20.41 -0.19
CA THR A 214 -10.62 -21.33 0.34
C THR A 214 -9.24 -21.01 -0.20
N GLY A 215 -8.20 -21.43 0.53
CA GLY A 215 -6.80 -21.25 0.18
C GLY A 215 -6.18 -20.00 0.81
N ARG A 216 -4.88 -20.10 1.04
CA ARG A 216 -4.09 -19.02 1.62
C ARG A 216 -3.92 -17.91 0.61
N THR A 217 -4.29 -16.69 1.00
CA THR A 217 -4.23 -15.52 0.13
C THR A 217 -3.70 -14.32 0.89
N ILE A 218 -2.76 -13.61 0.29
CA ILE A 218 -2.25 -12.32 0.77
C ILE A 218 -2.89 -11.23 -0.06
N GLY A 219 -3.48 -10.22 0.58
CA GLY A 219 -3.91 -8.99 -0.05
C GLY A 219 -2.97 -7.85 0.24
N ALA A 220 -2.75 -6.99 -0.74
CA ALA A 220 -1.96 -5.79 -0.61
C ALA A 220 -2.64 -4.62 -1.33
N ALA A 221 -2.74 -3.47 -0.65
CA ALA A 221 -3.31 -2.24 -1.19
C ALA A 221 -2.43 -1.04 -0.80
N LEU A 222 -1.92 -0.32 -1.79
CA LEU A 222 -1.13 0.89 -1.57
C LEU A 222 -2.06 2.10 -1.41
N GLU A 223 -1.98 2.78 -0.28
CA GLU A 223 -2.80 3.95 0.03
C GLU A 223 -2.24 5.22 -0.64
N TYR A 224 -2.25 5.24 -1.98
CA TYR A 224 -1.70 6.33 -2.76
C TYR A 224 -2.50 6.58 -4.04
N SER A 225 -2.88 7.83 -4.25
CA SER A 225 -3.68 8.26 -5.40
C SER A 225 -2.88 8.92 -6.53
N GLY A 226 -1.56 8.76 -6.55
CA GLY A 226 -0.66 9.25 -7.59
C GLY A 226 -0.09 8.14 -8.45
N ASN A 227 1.08 8.38 -9.05
CA ASN A 227 1.81 7.36 -9.82
C ASN A 227 2.38 6.30 -8.89
N TYR A 228 1.90 5.08 -9.01
CA TYR A 228 2.32 3.94 -8.20
C TYR A 228 2.99 2.84 -9.03
N LYS A 229 3.71 1.98 -8.33
CA LYS A 229 4.28 0.75 -8.89
C LYS A 229 4.19 -0.37 -7.85
N LEU A 230 3.59 -1.48 -8.28
CA LEU A 230 3.61 -2.76 -7.59
C LEU A 230 4.30 -3.75 -8.51
N PHE A 231 5.27 -4.49 -8.02
CA PHE A 231 5.89 -5.51 -8.85
C PHE A 231 6.31 -6.72 -8.01
N ILE A 232 6.38 -7.86 -8.68
CA ILE A 232 6.84 -9.12 -8.11
C ILE A 232 7.99 -9.60 -8.98
N ASP A 233 9.17 -9.76 -8.38
CA ASP A 233 10.33 -10.38 -8.99
C ASP A 233 10.43 -11.82 -8.49
N THR A 234 10.29 -12.80 -9.39
CA THR A 234 10.42 -14.23 -9.04
C THR A 234 11.83 -14.67 -9.41
N ASP A 235 12.63 -14.96 -8.38
CA ASP A 235 14.03 -15.35 -8.53
C ASP A 235 14.22 -16.83 -8.95
N ASP A 236 15.46 -17.24 -9.14
CA ASP A 236 15.86 -18.60 -9.54
C ASP A 236 15.69 -19.67 -8.44
N SER A 237 15.31 -19.25 -7.25
CA SER A 237 15.04 -20.08 -6.08
C SER A 237 13.55 -20.15 -5.75
N ASP A 238 12.68 -19.72 -6.67
CA ASP A 238 11.22 -19.64 -6.52
C ASP A 238 10.75 -18.74 -5.36
N TYR A 239 11.53 -17.72 -5.00
CA TYR A 239 11.04 -16.65 -4.16
C TYR A 239 10.37 -15.59 -5.01
N HIS A 240 9.19 -15.17 -4.56
CA HIS A 240 8.45 -14.07 -5.12
C HIS A 240 8.67 -12.83 -4.25
N HIS A 241 9.46 -11.90 -4.75
CA HIS A 241 9.78 -10.64 -4.06
C HIS A 241 8.76 -9.58 -4.43
N PHE A 242 7.76 -9.36 -3.58
CA PHE A 242 6.75 -8.34 -3.79
C PHE A 242 7.18 -6.99 -3.25
N PHE A 243 7.03 -5.95 -4.07
CA PHE A 243 7.33 -4.56 -3.75
C PHE A 243 6.13 -3.68 -4.11
N ALA A 244 5.86 -2.67 -3.30
CA ALA A 244 4.83 -1.67 -3.59
C ALA A 244 5.24 -0.28 -3.09
N GLY A 245 4.98 0.74 -3.89
CA GLY A 245 5.29 2.12 -3.54
C GLY A 245 5.01 3.11 -4.65
N ILE A 246 5.54 4.32 -4.48
CA ILE A 246 5.50 5.36 -5.50
C ILE A 246 6.33 4.93 -6.71
N ASN A 247 5.82 5.18 -7.90
CA ASN A 247 6.53 4.92 -9.14
C ASN A 247 7.66 5.95 -9.30
N GLU A 248 8.90 5.48 -9.27
CA GLU A 248 10.09 6.31 -9.40
C GLU A 248 10.42 6.70 -10.84
N GLU A 249 9.71 6.15 -11.83
CA GLU A 249 9.95 6.48 -13.23
C GLU A 249 9.64 7.95 -13.51
N ASN A 250 10.63 8.65 -14.05
CA ASN A 250 10.57 10.09 -14.35
C ASN A 250 10.33 10.98 -13.12
N SER A 251 10.66 10.49 -11.92
CA SER A 251 10.62 11.26 -10.69
C SER A 251 11.88 11.04 -9.85
N ALA A 252 12.18 12.00 -8.99
CA ALA A 252 13.25 11.89 -8.02
C ALA A 252 12.96 12.84 -6.86
N TYR A 253 13.29 12.39 -5.65
CA TYR A 253 13.29 13.24 -4.48
C TYR A 253 14.72 13.60 -4.09
N ASN A 254 14.97 14.90 -3.90
CA ASN A 254 16.23 15.40 -3.40
C ASN A 254 16.02 15.94 -1.99
N LEU A 255 16.61 15.27 -1.01
CA LEU A 255 16.53 15.64 0.39
C LEU A 255 17.76 16.44 0.78
N LYS A 256 17.58 17.68 1.20
CA LYS A 256 18.62 18.50 1.83
C LYS A 256 18.90 17.99 3.25
N LYS A 257 20.00 18.45 3.84
CA LYS A 257 20.31 18.14 5.23
C LYS A 257 19.15 18.50 6.16
N GLY A 258 18.71 17.54 6.97
CA GLY A 258 17.61 17.67 7.93
C GLY A 258 16.21 17.47 7.33
N GLU A 259 16.11 17.28 6.03
CA GLU A 259 14.83 16.97 5.38
C GLU A 259 14.51 15.48 5.48
N SER A 260 13.22 15.18 5.58
CA SER A 260 12.68 13.82 5.65
C SER A 260 11.68 13.58 4.53
N PHE A 261 11.52 12.31 4.16
CA PHE A 261 10.49 11.84 3.25
C PHE A 261 9.76 10.65 3.87
N VAL A 262 8.44 10.64 3.77
CA VAL A 262 7.57 9.54 4.25
C VAL A 262 6.85 8.93 3.06
N THR A 263 6.95 7.61 2.90
CA THR A 263 6.22 6.89 1.86
C THR A 263 4.74 6.74 2.23
N PRO A 264 3.83 6.63 1.25
CA PRO A 264 2.44 6.28 1.53
C PRO A 264 2.36 4.90 2.19
N PRO A 265 1.36 4.62 3.04
CA PRO A 265 1.21 3.31 3.64
C PRO A 265 0.86 2.22 2.61
N LEU A 266 1.35 1.01 2.84
CA LEU A 266 0.94 -0.22 2.18
C LEU A 266 0.16 -1.07 3.18
N ALA A 267 -1.11 -1.29 2.93
CA ALA A 267 -1.95 -2.17 3.74
C ALA A 267 -1.78 -3.62 3.27
N LEU A 268 -1.48 -4.51 4.20
CA LEU A 268 -1.31 -5.95 3.99
C LEU A 268 -2.34 -6.72 4.80
N THR A 269 -2.89 -7.79 4.23
CA THR A 269 -3.75 -8.72 4.94
C THR A 269 -3.46 -10.16 4.50
N TYR A 270 -3.76 -11.11 5.37
CA TYR A 270 -3.66 -12.54 5.09
C TYR A 270 -4.96 -13.25 5.46
N SER A 271 -5.35 -14.25 4.68
CA SER A 271 -6.51 -15.09 4.98
C SER A 271 -6.34 -16.50 4.42
N GLU A 272 -6.91 -17.50 5.08
CA GLU A 272 -7.08 -18.86 4.58
C GLU A 272 -8.45 -19.10 3.92
N GLU A 273 -9.29 -18.07 3.91
CA GLU A 273 -10.62 -18.08 3.33
C GLU A 273 -10.65 -17.51 1.90
N GLY A 274 -9.57 -17.71 1.14
CA GLY A 274 -9.46 -17.30 -0.26
C GLY A 274 -9.57 -15.79 -0.48
N LEU A 275 -10.01 -15.42 -1.69
CA LEU A 275 -10.17 -14.01 -2.11
C LEU A 275 -11.20 -13.28 -1.24
N SER A 276 -12.32 -13.93 -0.91
CA SER A 276 -13.37 -13.34 -0.06
C SER A 276 -12.90 -13.01 1.35
N GLY A 277 -11.99 -13.81 1.91
CA GLY A 277 -11.43 -13.53 3.23
C GLY A 277 -10.61 -12.25 3.24
N VAL A 278 -9.76 -12.06 2.23
CA VAL A 278 -8.99 -10.83 2.01
C VAL A 278 -9.92 -9.63 1.81
N SER A 279 -10.93 -9.75 0.94
CA SER A 279 -11.90 -8.68 0.70
C SER A 279 -12.62 -8.26 1.98
N ARG A 280 -13.11 -9.23 2.76
CA ARG A 280 -13.79 -8.94 4.04
C ARG A 280 -12.88 -8.25 5.05
N ASN A 281 -11.60 -8.60 5.12
CA ASN A 281 -10.64 -7.94 6.00
C ASN A 281 -10.48 -6.46 5.60
N PHE A 282 -10.24 -6.18 4.31
CA PHE A 282 -10.13 -4.80 3.82
C PHE A 282 -11.43 -4.01 3.96
N HIS A 283 -12.60 -4.61 3.72
CA HIS A 283 -13.89 -3.95 3.89
C HIS A 283 -14.15 -3.54 5.35
N ARG A 284 -13.84 -4.42 6.30
CA ARG A 284 -14.01 -4.14 7.74
C ARG A 284 -13.07 -3.03 8.18
N TRP A 285 -11.77 -3.19 7.87
CA TRP A 285 -10.76 -2.18 8.16
C TRP A 285 -11.09 -0.83 7.50
N GLY A 286 -11.50 -0.84 6.23
CA GLY A 286 -11.91 0.36 5.50
C GLY A 286 -13.04 1.11 6.20
N ARG A 287 -14.11 0.41 6.57
CA ARG A 287 -15.24 1.03 7.30
C ARG A 287 -14.82 1.60 8.65
N ASN A 288 -14.03 0.85 9.40
CA ASN A 288 -13.73 1.19 10.78
C ASN A 288 -12.62 2.25 10.92
N HIS A 289 -11.69 2.33 9.94
CA HIS A 289 -10.46 3.12 10.11
C HIS A 289 -10.09 4.04 8.94
N ARG A 290 -10.78 3.97 7.79
CA ARG A 290 -10.44 4.77 6.61
C ARG A 290 -11.56 5.65 6.09
N LEU A 291 -12.78 5.18 6.13
CA LEU A 291 -13.93 5.92 5.62
C LEU A 291 -14.50 6.85 6.69
N HIS A 292 -14.68 8.11 6.35
CA HIS A 292 -15.43 9.02 7.21
C HIS A 292 -16.87 8.51 7.39
N ASN A 293 -17.32 8.34 8.64
CA ASN A 293 -18.60 7.73 8.97
C ASN A 293 -18.78 6.37 8.24
N GLY A 294 -17.75 5.51 8.27
CA GLY A 294 -17.76 4.23 7.55
C GLY A 294 -18.85 3.25 7.98
N ASP A 295 -19.33 3.36 9.20
CA ASP A 295 -20.44 2.61 9.80
C ASP A 295 -21.85 3.18 9.49
N LYS A 296 -21.91 4.41 8.91
CA LYS A 296 -23.17 5.06 8.55
C LYS A 296 -23.72 4.47 7.25
N GLU A 297 -25.01 4.15 7.23
CA GLU A 297 -25.71 3.83 6.00
C GLU A 297 -25.61 5.00 4.99
N ARG A 298 -25.46 4.67 3.73
CA ARG A 298 -25.45 5.64 2.64
C ARG A 298 -26.86 5.88 2.15
N SER A 299 -27.17 7.15 1.85
CA SER A 299 -28.45 7.55 1.31
C SER A 299 -28.72 6.89 -0.05
N ILE A 300 -29.98 6.53 -0.31
CA ILE A 300 -30.44 6.11 -1.62
C ILE A 300 -30.41 7.33 -2.53
N LEU A 301 -29.51 7.32 -3.52
CA LEU A 301 -29.17 8.48 -4.33
C LEU A 301 -29.63 8.34 -5.78
N LEU A 302 -30.19 9.41 -6.33
CA LEU A 302 -30.34 9.61 -7.76
C LEU A 302 -29.39 10.70 -8.23
N ASN A 303 -28.60 10.41 -9.27
CA ASN A 303 -27.77 11.37 -9.97
C ASN A 303 -28.45 11.76 -11.29
N SER A 304 -28.42 13.03 -11.67
CA SER A 304 -29.12 13.53 -12.88
C SER A 304 -28.45 13.11 -14.19
N TRP A 305 -27.15 12.73 -14.18
CA TRP A 305 -26.33 12.60 -15.40
C TRP A 305 -26.93 11.69 -16.47
N GLU A 306 -27.18 10.43 -16.14
CA GLU A 306 -27.75 9.47 -17.11
C GLU A 306 -29.20 9.76 -17.52
N GLY A 307 -29.86 10.68 -16.82
CA GLY A 307 -31.22 11.07 -17.12
C GLY A 307 -31.31 12.21 -18.14
N VAL A 308 -30.43 13.21 -18.03
CA VAL A 308 -30.56 14.46 -18.80
C VAL A 308 -29.24 14.99 -19.36
N TYR A 309 -28.10 14.43 -18.94
CA TYR A 309 -26.77 14.94 -19.31
C TYR A 309 -26.64 16.45 -19.05
N PHE A 310 -26.33 17.25 -20.05
CA PHE A 310 -26.19 18.72 -19.94
C PHE A 310 -27.53 19.47 -20.01
N ASP A 311 -28.65 18.83 -20.35
CA ASP A 311 -29.98 19.45 -20.44
C ASP A 311 -30.56 19.70 -19.05
N ILE A 312 -29.95 20.58 -18.31
CA ILE A 312 -30.35 20.94 -16.94
C ILE A 312 -31.24 22.18 -17.00
N ASP A 313 -32.46 22.03 -16.49
CA ASP A 313 -33.39 23.12 -16.25
C ASP A 313 -34.10 22.98 -14.89
N GLU A 314 -34.60 24.07 -14.34
CA GLU A 314 -35.22 24.09 -13.02
C GLU A 314 -36.39 23.10 -12.89
N ALA A 315 -37.27 23.06 -13.89
CA ALA A 315 -38.47 22.21 -13.86
C ALA A 315 -38.12 20.71 -13.95
N GLY A 316 -37.16 20.37 -14.82
CA GLY A 316 -36.66 18.98 -14.96
C GLY A 316 -36.00 18.48 -13.68
N MET A 317 -35.11 19.30 -13.08
CA MET A 317 -34.46 18.96 -11.81
C MET A 317 -35.48 18.82 -10.67
N ALA A 318 -36.44 19.74 -10.56
CA ALA A 318 -37.50 19.67 -9.55
C ALA A 318 -38.38 18.42 -9.72
N ASN A 319 -38.70 18.01 -10.94
CA ASN A 319 -39.42 16.79 -11.22
C ASN A 319 -38.62 15.55 -10.84
N MET A 320 -37.34 15.46 -11.21
CA MET A 320 -36.49 14.33 -10.80
C MET A 320 -36.32 14.23 -9.30
N MET A 321 -36.17 15.36 -8.58
CA MET A 321 -36.14 15.40 -7.11
C MET A 321 -37.46 14.85 -6.51
N LYS A 322 -38.58 15.26 -7.07
CA LYS A 322 -39.89 14.78 -6.63
C LYS A 322 -40.05 13.28 -6.89
N ASP A 323 -39.68 12.81 -8.08
CA ASP A 323 -39.84 11.43 -8.46
C ASP A 323 -39.02 10.49 -7.57
N ILE A 324 -37.72 10.86 -7.31
CA ILE A 324 -36.90 10.07 -6.41
C ILE A 324 -37.41 10.07 -4.98
N ALA A 325 -37.94 11.19 -4.49
CA ALA A 325 -38.56 11.28 -3.17
C ALA A 325 -39.84 10.41 -3.08
N ASP A 326 -40.69 10.45 -4.09
CA ASP A 326 -41.91 9.62 -4.16
C ASP A 326 -41.59 8.10 -4.20
N MET A 327 -40.45 7.73 -4.77
CA MET A 327 -39.93 6.35 -4.78
C MET A 327 -39.19 5.94 -3.48
N GLY A 328 -39.03 6.85 -2.53
CA GLY A 328 -38.34 6.59 -1.26
C GLY A 328 -36.83 6.83 -1.28
N GLY A 329 -36.31 7.53 -2.28
CA GLY A 329 -34.91 7.98 -2.29
C GLY A 329 -34.69 9.15 -1.32
N GLU A 330 -33.45 9.35 -0.97
CA GLU A 330 -33.06 10.23 0.14
C GLU A 330 -32.12 11.37 -0.27
N LEU A 331 -31.50 11.25 -1.44
CA LEU A 331 -30.52 12.21 -1.93
C LEU A 331 -30.65 12.37 -3.44
N PHE A 332 -30.69 13.62 -3.89
CA PHE A 332 -30.55 13.97 -5.30
C PHE A 332 -29.22 14.69 -5.52
N VAL A 333 -28.52 14.30 -6.57
CA VAL A 333 -27.28 14.93 -6.99
C VAL A 333 -27.44 15.47 -8.41
N MET A 334 -27.36 16.79 -8.56
CA MET A 334 -27.22 17.45 -9.86
C MET A 334 -25.75 17.31 -10.27
N ASP A 335 -25.52 16.64 -11.40
CA ASP A 335 -24.19 16.38 -11.95
C ASP A 335 -23.71 17.54 -12.84
N ASP A 336 -22.84 17.26 -13.82
CA ASP A 336 -22.25 18.22 -14.74
C ASP A 336 -23.30 19.03 -15.51
N GLY A 337 -22.98 20.28 -15.82
CA GLY A 337 -23.88 21.20 -16.50
C GLY A 337 -24.43 22.34 -15.61
N TRP A 338 -24.22 22.30 -14.29
CA TRP A 338 -24.75 23.31 -13.34
C TRP A 338 -23.94 24.62 -13.28
N PHE A 339 -22.78 24.69 -13.94
CA PHE A 339 -21.84 25.79 -13.85
C PHE A 339 -21.55 26.40 -15.24
N GLY A 340 -20.85 27.56 -15.27
CA GLY A 340 -20.45 28.21 -16.51
C GLY A 340 -21.13 29.53 -16.73
N ALA A 341 -21.01 30.48 -15.79
CA ALA A 341 -21.67 31.80 -15.87
C ALA A 341 -21.24 32.65 -17.09
N LYS A 342 -20.00 32.48 -17.56
CA LYS A 342 -19.49 33.22 -18.71
C LYS A 342 -19.57 32.45 -20.01
N TYR A 343 -19.31 31.19 -19.93
CA TYR A 343 -19.30 30.26 -21.08
C TYR A 343 -20.19 29.08 -20.72
N PRO A 344 -21.25 28.80 -21.49
CA PRO A 344 -22.17 27.71 -21.16
C PRO A 344 -21.48 26.33 -21.05
N ARG A 345 -21.85 25.56 -20.05
CA ARG A 345 -21.43 24.18 -19.86
C ARG A 345 -22.44 23.23 -20.51
N ASP A 346 -22.47 23.21 -21.81
CA ASP A 346 -23.39 22.43 -22.65
C ASP A 346 -22.73 21.22 -23.33
N ASN A 347 -21.45 21.00 -23.06
CA ASN A 347 -20.66 19.85 -23.54
C ASN A 347 -19.37 19.69 -22.75
N ASP A 348 -18.69 18.54 -22.94
CA ASP A 348 -17.47 18.16 -22.20
C ASP A 348 -16.27 19.10 -22.37
N SER A 349 -16.27 19.95 -23.37
CA SER A 349 -15.12 20.75 -23.79
C SER A 349 -15.18 22.22 -23.37
N THR A 350 -16.32 22.66 -22.81
CA THR A 350 -16.54 24.07 -22.45
C THR A 350 -16.54 24.29 -20.94
N SER A 351 -16.25 25.51 -20.51
CA SER A 351 -16.35 26.04 -19.12
C SER A 351 -15.59 25.29 -18.03
N LEU A 352 -14.67 24.37 -18.37
CA LEU A 352 -13.83 23.71 -17.38
C LEU A 352 -12.98 24.76 -16.64
N GLY A 353 -13.20 24.87 -15.32
CA GLY A 353 -12.54 25.86 -14.46
C GLY A 353 -13.38 27.12 -14.15
N ASP A 354 -14.53 27.33 -14.81
CA ASP A 354 -15.50 28.39 -14.50
C ASP A 354 -16.57 27.82 -13.53
N TRP A 355 -16.17 27.56 -12.30
CA TRP A 355 -17.01 26.95 -11.26
C TRP A 355 -17.99 27.94 -10.63
N VAL A 356 -18.69 28.70 -11.46
CA VAL A 356 -19.73 29.61 -11.06
C VAL A 356 -21.07 29.07 -11.51
N VAL A 357 -22.04 29.07 -10.59
CA VAL A 357 -23.37 28.54 -10.89
C VAL A 357 -23.96 29.33 -12.09
N ASP A 358 -24.45 28.60 -13.06
CA ASP A 358 -25.27 29.18 -14.12
C ASP A 358 -26.63 29.55 -13.54
N THR A 359 -27.05 30.78 -13.72
CA THR A 359 -28.30 31.31 -13.16
C THR A 359 -29.32 31.62 -14.25
N ASP A 360 -29.01 31.40 -15.52
CA ASP A 360 -29.88 31.60 -16.66
C ASP A 360 -30.55 30.27 -17.05
#